data_84939e6d348d1933d23d3720947931fa
#
_entry.id   84939e6d348d1933d23d3720947931fa
#
_cell.length_a   1.000
_cell.length_b   1.000
_cell.length_c   1.000
_cell.angle_alpha   90.00
_cell.angle_beta   90.00
_cell.angle_gamma   90.00
#
_symmetry.space_group_name_H-M   'P 1'
#
loop_
_entity.id
_entity.type
_entity.pdbx_description
1 polymer ?
#
loop_
_entity_poly.entity_id
_entity_poly.type
_entity_poly.pdbx_seq_one_letter_code
_entity_poly.pdbx_strand_id
1 'polypeptide(L)'
;MFCSYICDPDYGWDRLCERLFNAFPAQVCFEWNTARHVQDSERRPKKRAFTRRELQDFFDRADDEVTRIAESDHKGWRAAMRDSVMFKTTYAWGLRMNETTHLQTVDFSRNPHAREFGRFGVAHVRFGKAMRGSPPKARSVLTVFDWSGDIVEEWLDRGYDPVGLDLFTTERGTLVSEPTLLRRFRRYCQDLSLSEGLDLHSLRRSYATHLIEAGMDPLFVQHQLGHEYASTTALYTCVSSDFRTSTLRRALDSALNEALNRGE
;
A
#
# COMPACT_ATOMS: atom_id res chain seq x y z
N MET A 1 -14.75 -8.08 -25.15
CA MET A 1 -14.26 -7.45 -26.39
C MET A 1 -13.80 -8.48 -27.43
N PHE A 2 -12.78 -9.31 -27.20
CA PHE A 2 -12.31 -10.29 -28.21
C PHE A 2 -13.38 -11.32 -28.61
N CYS A 3 -14.08 -11.94 -27.65
CA CYS A 3 -15.14 -12.91 -27.94
C CYS A 3 -16.32 -12.29 -28.72
N SER A 4 -16.70 -11.05 -28.40
CA SER A 4 -17.76 -10.34 -29.12
C SER A 4 -17.33 -10.05 -30.58
N TYR A 5 -16.08 -9.65 -30.79
CA TYR A 5 -15.53 -9.36 -32.09
C TYR A 5 -15.51 -10.60 -33.04
N ILE A 6 -15.08 -11.75 -32.48
CA ILE A 6 -15.01 -13.00 -33.28
C ILE A 6 -16.40 -13.55 -33.60
N CYS A 7 -17.37 -13.35 -32.72
CA CYS A 7 -18.74 -13.84 -32.90
C CYS A 7 -19.65 -12.85 -33.61
N ASP A 8 -19.18 -11.67 -33.97
CA ASP A 8 -19.94 -10.64 -34.66
C ASP A 8 -20.01 -10.95 -36.16
N PRO A 9 -21.23 -11.15 -36.72
CA PRO A 9 -21.42 -11.51 -38.14
C PRO A 9 -20.85 -10.46 -39.12
N ASP A 10 -20.76 -9.20 -38.71
CA ASP A 10 -20.31 -8.10 -39.57
C ASP A 10 -18.84 -8.24 -39.96
N TYR A 11 -18.05 -8.96 -39.19
CA TYR A 11 -16.63 -9.22 -39.47
C TYR A 11 -16.38 -10.51 -40.28
N GLY A 12 -17.41 -11.35 -40.49
CA GLY A 12 -17.32 -12.57 -41.29
C GLY A 12 -16.43 -13.70 -40.76
N TRP A 13 -16.04 -13.61 -39.47
CA TRP A 13 -15.23 -14.64 -38.81
C TRP A 13 -15.98 -15.96 -38.64
N ASP A 14 -17.28 -15.93 -38.52
CA ASP A 14 -18.18 -17.07 -38.45
C ASP A 14 -18.01 -17.98 -39.66
N ARG A 15 -18.06 -17.40 -40.88
CA ARG A 15 -17.88 -18.11 -42.15
C ARG A 15 -16.47 -18.63 -42.33
N LEU A 16 -15.46 -17.89 -41.84
CA LEU A 16 -14.07 -18.32 -41.93
C LEU A 16 -13.82 -19.52 -41.00
N CYS A 17 -14.35 -19.49 -39.79
CA CYS A 17 -14.25 -20.58 -38.82
C CYS A 17 -15.00 -21.83 -39.29
N GLU A 18 -16.20 -21.68 -39.85
CA GLU A 18 -16.95 -22.77 -40.43
C GLU A 18 -16.14 -23.46 -41.57
N ARG A 19 -15.56 -22.69 -42.48
CA ARG A 19 -14.77 -23.19 -43.58
C ARG A 19 -13.48 -23.89 -43.17
N LEU A 20 -12.77 -23.37 -42.15
CA LEU A 20 -11.48 -23.89 -41.74
C LEU A 20 -11.59 -24.99 -40.70
N PHE A 21 -12.58 -24.91 -39.79
CA PHE A 21 -12.68 -25.78 -38.60
C PHE A 21 -13.99 -26.56 -38.55
N ASN A 22 -14.88 -26.36 -39.52
CA ASN A 22 -16.23 -26.92 -39.53
C ASN A 22 -17.02 -26.65 -38.23
N ALA A 23 -16.78 -25.48 -37.64
CA ALA A 23 -17.40 -25.02 -36.39
C ALA A 23 -17.61 -23.52 -36.41
N PHE A 24 -18.70 -23.07 -35.81
CA PHE A 24 -18.95 -21.64 -35.60
C PHE A 24 -18.30 -21.16 -34.27
N PRO A 25 -17.78 -19.93 -34.22
CA PRO A 25 -17.28 -19.38 -32.99
C PRO A 25 -18.45 -19.17 -32.03
N ALA A 26 -18.29 -19.65 -30.80
CA ALA A 26 -19.29 -19.46 -29.72
C ALA A 26 -18.84 -18.37 -28.75
N GLN A 27 -19.72 -17.42 -28.50
CA GLN A 27 -19.45 -16.41 -27.48
C GLN A 27 -19.56 -17.03 -26.09
N VAL A 28 -18.43 -17.06 -25.35
CA VAL A 28 -18.37 -17.58 -23.98
C VAL A 28 -18.24 -16.49 -22.92
N CYS A 29 -17.80 -15.30 -23.33
CA CYS A 29 -17.66 -14.13 -22.46
C CYS A 29 -18.80 -13.14 -22.73
N PHE A 30 -19.66 -12.94 -21.74
CA PHE A 30 -20.77 -11.99 -21.76
C PHE A 30 -20.56 -10.96 -20.66
N GLU A 31 -21.23 -9.81 -20.73
CA GLU A 31 -21.17 -8.79 -19.70
C GLU A 31 -21.54 -9.29 -18.29
N TRP A 32 -22.43 -10.27 -18.21
CA TRP A 32 -22.90 -10.85 -16.95
C TRP A 32 -21.96 -11.90 -16.33
N ASN A 33 -21.10 -12.56 -17.12
CA ASN A 33 -20.16 -13.56 -16.63
C ASN A 33 -18.69 -13.09 -16.68
N THR A 34 -18.46 -11.91 -17.23
CA THR A 34 -17.13 -11.29 -17.23
C THR A 34 -16.98 -10.45 -15.98
N ALA A 35 -15.93 -10.71 -15.20
CA ALA A 35 -15.62 -9.83 -14.07
C ALA A 35 -15.37 -8.42 -14.64
N ARG A 36 -16.31 -7.51 -14.42
CA ARG A 36 -16.08 -6.09 -14.72
C ARG A 36 -14.97 -5.63 -13.77
N HIS A 37 -13.78 -5.47 -14.29
CA HIS A 37 -12.84 -4.53 -13.70
C HIS A 37 -13.48 -3.16 -13.90
N VAL A 38 -14.24 -2.75 -12.91
CA VAL A 38 -14.88 -1.44 -12.91
C VAL A 38 -13.75 -0.42 -12.95
N GLN A 39 -13.45 0.04 -14.15
CA GLN A 39 -12.74 1.30 -14.37
C GLN A 39 -13.73 2.44 -14.06
N ASP A 40 -14.29 2.46 -12.87
CA ASP A 40 -14.93 3.65 -12.31
C ASP A 40 -13.84 4.64 -11.89
N SER A 41 -12.96 4.98 -12.82
CA SER A 41 -11.93 5.99 -12.64
C SER A 41 -12.50 7.41 -12.53
N GLU A 42 -13.79 7.59 -12.79
CA GLU A 42 -14.46 8.89 -12.69
C GLU A 42 -15.20 9.10 -11.36
N ARG A 43 -15.52 8.06 -10.61
CA ARG A 43 -16.01 8.21 -9.25
C ARG A 43 -14.82 8.40 -8.33
N ARG A 44 -14.76 9.54 -7.64
CA ARG A 44 -13.82 9.74 -6.52
C ARG A 44 -13.91 8.52 -5.62
N PRO A 45 -12.82 7.78 -5.41
CA PRO A 45 -12.88 6.59 -4.58
C PRO A 45 -13.43 7.01 -3.21
N LYS A 46 -14.43 6.28 -2.69
CA LYS A 46 -14.96 6.53 -1.34
C LYS A 46 -13.87 6.46 -0.27
N LYS A 47 -12.71 5.92 -0.62
CA LYS A 47 -11.54 5.71 0.23
C LYS A 47 -10.32 6.38 -0.37
N ARG A 48 -9.56 7.10 0.45
CA ARG A 48 -8.43 7.92 0.03
C ARG A 48 -7.13 7.61 0.77
N ALA A 49 -6.03 8.14 0.28
CA ALA A 49 -4.77 8.26 1.01
C ALA A 49 -4.84 9.44 2.00
N PHE A 50 -3.98 9.44 3.00
CA PHE A 50 -3.68 10.63 3.79
C PHE A 50 -2.90 11.62 2.94
N THR A 51 -3.09 12.91 3.16
CA THR A 51 -2.08 13.90 2.79
C THR A 51 -0.86 13.75 3.71
N ARG A 52 0.30 14.29 3.30
CA ARG A 52 1.51 14.22 4.15
C ARG A 52 1.31 14.84 5.52
N ARG A 53 0.58 15.97 5.58
CA ARG A 53 0.26 16.66 6.82
C ARG A 53 -0.68 15.84 7.70
N GLU A 54 -1.78 15.35 7.15
CA GLU A 54 -2.72 14.50 7.90
C GLU A 54 -2.05 13.25 8.45
N LEU A 55 -1.11 12.65 7.68
CA LEU A 55 -0.36 11.48 8.12
C LEU A 55 0.58 11.82 9.29
N GLN A 56 1.26 12.96 9.22
CA GLN A 56 2.11 13.43 10.31
C GLN A 56 1.28 13.69 11.55
N ASP A 57 0.19 14.48 11.43
CA ASP A 57 -0.72 14.76 12.54
C ASP A 57 -1.27 13.46 13.16
N PHE A 58 -1.55 12.44 12.33
CA PHE A 58 -2.02 11.12 12.80
C PHE A 58 -0.93 10.37 13.58
N PHE A 59 0.32 10.41 13.15
CA PHE A 59 1.43 9.79 13.85
C PHE A 59 1.75 10.51 15.15
N ASP A 60 1.76 11.84 15.14
CA ASP A 60 1.96 12.68 16.32
C ASP A 60 0.87 12.38 17.36
N ARG A 61 -0.41 12.31 16.93
CA ARG A 61 -1.51 11.94 17.84
C ARG A 61 -1.35 10.55 18.44
N ALA A 62 -0.81 9.59 17.68
CA ALA A 62 -0.54 8.25 18.19
C ALA A 62 0.59 8.26 19.24
N ASP A 63 1.63 9.07 19.05
CA ASP A 63 2.74 9.23 19.99
C ASP A 63 2.32 10.01 21.25
N ASP A 64 1.48 11.03 21.09
CA ASP A 64 0.89 11.77 22.22
C ASP A 64 0.09 10.84 23.13
N GLU A 65 -0.61 9.84 22.56
CA GLU A 65 -1.32 8.85 23.37
C GLU A 65 -0.37 7.97 24.18
N VAL A 66 0.80 7.61 23.63
CA VAL A 66 1.84 6.87 24.36
C VAL A 66 2.35 7.70 25.53
N THR A 67 2.70 8.96 25.27
CA THR A 67 3.21 9.90 26.29
C THR A 67 2.18 10.14 27.37
N ARG A 68 0.94 10.45 27.01
CA ARG A 68 -0.17 10.70 27.94
C ARG A 68 -0.42 9.52 28.89
N ILE A 69 -0.35 8.29 28.37
CA ILE A 69 -0.55 7.08 29.20
C ILE A 69 0.66 6.84 30.08
N ALA A 70 1.88 7.05 29.59
CA ALA A 70 3.10 6.89 30.36
C ALA A 70 3.17 7.86 31.53
N GLU A 71 2.80 9.13 31.34
CA GLU A 71 2.78 10.17 32.38
C GLU A 71 1.70 9.93 33.43
N SER A 72 0.59 9.29 33.07
CA SER A 72 -0.51 9.00 34.01
C SER A 72 -0.32 7.74 34.86
N ASP A 73 0.82 7.07 34.77
CA ASP A 73 1.14 5.79 35.42
C ASP A 73 0.05 4.71 35.18
N HIS A 74 -0.68 4.82 34.08
CA HIS A 74 -1.72 3.87 33.75
C HIS A 74 -1.15 2.67 32.96
N LYS A 75 -1.65 1.49 33.30
CA LYS A 75 -1.38 0.30 32.51
C LYS A 75 -1.83 0.53 31.07
N GLY A 76 -1.01 0.14 30.08
CA GLY A 76 -1.40 0.18 28.68
C GLY A 76 -0.53 1.07 27.77
N TRP A 77 0.50 1.74 28.32
CA TRP A 77 1.45 2.51 27.50
C TRP A 77 2.12 1.64 26.42
N ARG A 78 2.45 0.39 26.80
CA ARG A 78 3.02 -0.60 25.90
C ARG A 78 2.08 -0.93 24.74
N ALA A 79 0.78 -1.10 25.01
CA ALA A 79 -0.22 -1.32 23.98
C ALA A 79 -0.38 -0.09 23.07
N ALA A 80 -0.31 1.13 23.64
CA ALA A 80 -0.35 2.36 22.84
C ALA A 80 0.89 2.51 21.96
N MET A 81 2.09 2.28 22.50
CA MET A 81 3.36 2.31 21.76
C MET A 81 3.37 1.27 20.63
N ARG A 82 2.99 0.03 20.94
CA ARG A 82 2.84 -1.02 19.90
C ARG A 82 1.95 -0.56 18.76
N ASP A 83 0.78 -0.02 19.06
CA ASP A 83 -0.20 0.39 18.07
C ASP A 83 0.33 1.58 17.24
N SER A 84 1.02 2.56 17.85
CA SER A 84 1.70 3.65 17.14
C SER A 84 2.76 3.10 16.19
N VAL A 85 3.65 2.24 16.68
CA VAL A 85 4.70 1.62 15.85
C VAL A 85 4.10 0.79 14.73
N MET A 86 3.00 0.04 14.98
CA MET A 86 2.31 -0.73 13.93
C MET A 86 1.76 0.16 12.81
N PHE A 87 1.16 1.31 13.13
CA PHE A 87 0.68 2.24 12.10
C PHE A 87 1.84 2.80 11.28
N LYS A 88 2.91 3.22 11.92
CA LYS A 88 4.12 3.71 11.26
C LYS A 88 4.79 2.64 10.40
N THR A 89 4.92 1.41 10.92
CA THR A 89 5.46 0.26 10.18
C THR A 89 4.61 -0.08 8.96
N THR A 90 3.28 -0.05 9.11
CA THR A 90 2.34 -0.29 8.00
C THR A 90 2.55 0.71 6.87
N TYR A 91 2.76 1.99 7.20
CA TYR A 91 3.09 3.01 6.22
C TYR A 91 4.50 2.85 5.68
N ALA A 92 5.51 2.70 6.55
CA ALA A 92 6.93 2.72 6.18
C ALA A 92 7.32 1.67 5.13
N TRP A 93 6.67 0.50 5.15
CA TRP A 93 6.90 -0.58 4.18
C TRP A 93 5.68 -0.88 3.30
N GLY A 94 4.67 -0.03 3.31
CA GLY A 94 3.47 -0.20 2.49
C GLY A 94 2.75 -1.52 2.73
N LEU A 95 2.73 -2.01 3.97
CA LEU A 95 2.17 -3.31 4.34
C LEU A 95 0.65 -3.29 4.38
N ARG A 96 0.03 -4.45 4.24
CA ARG A 96 -1.36 -4.64 4.69
C ARG A 96 -1.37 -4.81 6.20
N MET A 97 -2.44 -4.38 6.88
CA MET A 97 -2.52 -4.49 8.33
C MET A 97 -2.31 -5.94 8.80
N ASN A 98 -2.90 -6.91 8.12
CA ASN A 98 -2.67 -8.32 8.42
C ASN A 98 -1.20 -8.76 8.21
N GLU A 99 -0.48 -8.19 7.25
CA GLU A 99 0.95 -8.45 7.06
C GLU A 99 1.75 -7.86 8.23
N THR A 100 1.40 -6.65 8.68
CA THR A 100 2.04 -6.01 9.84
C THR A 100 1.82 -6.80 11.13
N THR A 101 0.60 -7.30 11.38
CA THR A 101 0.32 -8.07 12.60
C THR A 101 1.10 -9.37 12.69
N HIS A 102 1.52 -9.94 11.56
CA HIS A 102 2.27 -11.20 11.49
C HIS A 102 3.78 -11.00 11.27
N LEU A 103 4.27 -9.76 11.34
CA LEU A 103 5.72 -9.53 11.28
C LEU A 103 6.42 -10.16 12.47
N GLN A 104 7.59 -10.73 12.18
CA GLN A 104 8.49 -11.28 13.18
C GLN A 104 9.83 -10.53 13.17
N THR A 105 10.57 -10.61 14.25
CA THR A 105 11.90 -9.96 14.36
C THR A 105 12.88 -10.45 13.28
N VAL A 106 12.72 -11.71 12.84
CA VAL A 106 13.53 -12.34 11.79
C VAL A 106 13.15 -11.93 10.36
N ASP A 107 12.06 -11.19 10.20
CA ASP A 107 11.61 -10.74 8.87
C ASP A 107 12.38 -9.52 8.35
N PHE A 108 13.30 -8.97 9.15
CA PHE A 108 14.15 -7.87 8.71
C PHE A 108 15.57 -8.35 8.41
N SER A 109 16.16 -7.82 7.35
CA SER A 109 17.53 -8.12 6.96
C SER A 109 18.25 -6.89 6.41
N ARG A 110 19.58 -6.98 6.36
CA ARG A 110 20.42 -5.93 5.79
C ARG A 110 20.24 -5.86 4.27
N ASN A 111 20.30 -4.64 3.74
CA ASN A 111 20.42 -4.40 2.31
C ASN A 111 21.90 -4.06 2.01
N PRO A 112 22.63 -4.88 1.22
CA PRO A 112 24.02 -4.58 0.88
C PRO A 112 24.23 -3.27 0.12
N HIS A 113 23.18 -2.81 -0.59
CA HIS A 113 23.19 -1.60 -1.41
C HIS A 113 22.69 -0.35 -0.69
N ALA A 114 22.18 -0.50 0.55
CA ALA A 114 21.66 0.59 1.38
C ALA A 114 22.00 0.30 2.85
N ARG A 115 23.30 0.44 3.17
CA ARG A 115 23.86 0.07 4.47
C ARG A 115 23.40 0.97 5.62
N GLU A 116 22.96 2.17 5.30
CA GLU A 116 22.40 3.17 6.22
C GLU A 116 21.21 2.66 7.02
N PHE A 117 20.42 1.74 6.45
CA PHE A 117 19.27 1.14 7.14
C PHE A 117 19.61 -0.01 8.10
N GLY A 118 20.91 -0.34 8.25
CA GLY A 118 21.36 -1.37 9.18
C GLY A 118 20.65 -2.71 8.96
N ARG A 119 20.11 -3.28 10.03
CA ARG A 119 19.36 -4.56 9.98
C ARG A 119 17.95 -4.45 9.39
N PHE A 120 17.45 -3.24 9.18
CA PHE A 120 16.11 -2.96 8.66
C PHE A 120 16.10 -2.58 7.18
N GLY A 121 17.15 -2.91 6.42
CA GLY A 121 17.25 -2.56 4.99
C GLY A 121 16.24 -3.24 4.09
N VAL A 122 15.71 -4.41 4.49
CA VAL A 122 14.69 -5.18 3.77
C VAL A 122 13.71 -5.78 4.76
N ALA A 123 12.41 -5.66 4.50
CA ALA A 123 11.35 -6.38 5.21
C ALA A 123 10.83 -7.55 4.34
N HIS A 124 10.86 -8.77 4.87
CA HIS A 124 10.38 -9.99 4.22
C HIS A 124 8.94 -10.27 4.63
N VAL A 125 8.01 -10.00 3.73
CA VAL A 125 6.57 -10.22 3.96
C VAL A 125 6.23 -11.65 3.58
N ARG A 126 5.95 -12.50 4.57
CA ARG A 126 5.64 -13.93 4.38
C ARG A 126 4.14 -14.20 4.18
N PHE A 127 3.28 -13.37 4.75
CA PHE A 127 1.83 -13.58 4.78
C PHE A 127 1.08 -12.62 3.83
N GLY A 128 1.51 -12.56 2.56
CA GLY A 128 0.79 -11.82 1.54
C GLY A 128 -0.60 -12.42 1.25
N LYS A 129 -1.39 -11.72 0.43
CA LYS A 129 -2.74 -12.18 0.07
C LYS A 129 -2.66 -13.55 -0.63
N ALA A 130 -3.21 -14.59 0.00
CA ALA A 130 -3.40 -15.88 -0.63
C ALA A 130 -4.58 -15.83 -1.61
N MET A 131 -4.43 -16.44 -2.78
CA MET A 131 -5.58 -16.81 -3.61
C MET A 131 -6.15 -18.14 -3.10
N ARG A 132 -7.46 -18.36 -3.31
CA ARG A 132 -8.13 -19.60 -2.85
C ARG A 132 -7.38 -20.82 -3.42
N GLY A 133 -6.81 -21.63 -2.54
CA GLY A 133 -6.03 -22.83 -2.92
C GLY A 133 -4.53 -22.61 -3.19
N SER A 134 -4.00 -21.39 -3.03
CA SER A 134 -2.58 -21.10 -3.17
C SER A 134 -1.96 -20.68 -1.84
N PRO A 135 -0.66 -20.97 -1.61
CA PRO A 135 0.04 -20.47 -0.43
C PRO A 135 0.10 -18.92 -0.44
N PRO A 136 0.29 -18.28 0.73
CA PRO A 136 0.50 -16.86 0.81
C PRO A 136 1.69 -16.42 -0.06
N LYS A 137 1.52 -15.33 -0.82
CA LYS A 137 2.61 -14.78 -1.64
C LYS A 137 3.60 -14.05 -0.75
N ALA A 138 4.83 -14.52 -0.72
CA ALA A 138 5.94 -13.83 -0.08
C ALA A 138 6.51 -12.74 -1.00
N ARG A 139 7.00 -11.65 -0.42
CA ARG A 139 7.74 -10.60 -1.12
C ARG A 139 8.75 -9.94 -0.20
N SER A 140 9.76 -9.32 -0.77
CA SER A 140 10.70 -8.46 -0.06
C SER A 140 10.36 -7.00 -0.37
N VAL A 141 10.35 -6.17 0.66
CA VAL A 141 10.10 -4.73 0.58
C VAL A 141 11.35 -4.00 1.02
N LEU A 142 11.93 -3.19 0.15
CA LEU A 142 13.09 -2.38 0.47
C LEU A 142 12.69 -1.21 1.36
N THR A 143 13.52 -0.88 2.32
CA THR A 143 13.35 0.29 3.17
C THR A 143 13.65 1.55 2.37
N VAL A 144 12.80 2.56 2.50
CA VAL A 144 12.87 3.82 1.75
C VAL A 144 12.98 5.03 2.68
N PHE A 145 12.39 4.95 3.88
CA PHE A 145 12.37 6.06 4.82
C PHE A 145 13.42 5.88 5.90
N ASP A 146 14.25 6.90 6.13
CA ASP A 146 15.38 6.89 7.05
C ASP A 146 14.98 6.55 8.49
N TRP A 147 13.85 7.09 8.93
CA TRP A 147 13.31 6.93 10.30
C TRP A 147 12.70 5.56 10.58
N SER A 148 12.44 4.74 9.55
CA SER A 148 11.64 3.52 9.69
C SER A 148 12.32 2.43 10.53
N GLY A 149 13.64 2.34 10.44
CA GLY A 149 14.42 1.42 11.29
C GLY A 149 14.33 1.81 12.76
N ASP A 150 14.49 3.09 13.05
CA ASP A 150 14.56 3.62 14.41
C ASP A 150 13.29 3.36 15.21
N ILE A 151 12.11 3.49 14.59
CA ILE A 151 10.83 3.21 15.29
C ILE A 151 10.68 1.75 15.67
N VAL A 152 11.17 0.83 14.84
CA VAL A 152 11.12 -0.61 15.14
C VAL A 152 12.17 -0.94 16.19
N GLU A 153 13.34 -0.32 16.13
CA GLU A 153 14.39 -0.48 17.13
C GLU A 153 13.93 0.02 18.50
N GLU A 154 13.35 1.22 18.57
CA GLU A 154 12.78 1.76 19.81
C GLU A 154 11.69 0.84 20.41
N TRP A 155 10.85 0.24 19.56
CA TRP A 155 9.87 -0.75 20.01
C TRP A 155 10.55 -1.98 20.60
N LEU A 156 11.59 -2.51 19.96
CA LEU A 156 12.34 -3.68 20.44
C LEU A 156 13.02 -3.41 21.78
N ASP A 157 13.52 -2.21 21.97
CA ASP A 157 14.25 -1.85 23.20
C ASP A 157 13.30 -1.57 24.38
N ARG A 158 12.16 -0.95 24.13
CA ARG A 158 11.28 -0.42 25.19
C ARG A 158 9.98 -1.18 25.38
N GLY A 159 9.41 -1.70 24.32
CA GLY A 159 8.05 -2.25 24.32
C GLY A 159 7.96 -3.73 24.04
N TYR A 160 8.94 -4.28 23.33
CA TYR A 160 8.94 -5.68 22.92
C TYR A 160 9.13 -6.62 24.11
N ASP A 161 8.35 -7.72 24.12
CA ASP A 161 8.49 -8.80 25.07
C ASP A 161 8.73 -10.10 24.26
N PRO A 162 9.89 -10.72 24.39
CA PRO A 162 10.29 -11.85 23.55
C PRO A 162 9.58 -13.17 23.96
N VAL A 163 8.29 -13.15 24.24
CA VAL A 163 7.47 -14.37 24.52
C VAL A 163 7.19 -15.18 23.26
N GLY A 164 7.72 -14.80 22.13
CA GLY A 164 7.53 -15.50 20.85
C GLY A 164 8.36 -14.88 19.76
N LEU A 165 8.06 -15.26 18.50
CA LEU A 165 8.72 -14.68 17.33
C LEU A 165 8.02 -13.43 16.79
N ASP A 166 6.75 -13.24 17.13
CA ASP A 166 5.92 -12.18 16.59
C ASP A 166 6.34 -10.82 17.16
N LEU A 167 6.54 -9.86 16.26
CA LEU A 167 7.02 -8.52 16.61
C LEU A 167 5.99 -7.73 17.43
N PHE A 168 4.70 -7.90 17.12
CA PHE A 168 3.62 -7.11 17.71
C PHE A 168 2.61 -7.98 18.44
N THR A 169 2.88 -8.25 19.70
CA THR A 169 2.00 -9.05 20.56
C THR A 169 1.21 -8.20 21.54
N THR A 170 0.08 -8.72 21.98
CA THR A 170 -0.64 -8.20 23.16
C THR A 170 0.12 -8.54 24.44
N GLU A 171 -0.28 -7.96 25.57
CA GLU A 171 0.25 -8.32 26.88
C GLU A 171 0.03 -9.80 27.25
N ARG A 172 -0.85 -10.49 26.52
CA ARG A 172 -1.12 -11.93 26.69
C ARG A 172 -0.34 -12.82 25.72
N GLY A 173 0.60 -12.25 24.95
CA GLY A 173 1.40 -12.97 23.95
C GLY A 173 0.64 -13.39 22.69
N THR A 174 -0.56 -12.85 22.47
CA THR A 174 -1.35 -13.13 21.25
C THR A 174 -1.21 -12.01 20.22
N LEU A 175 -1.50 -12.29 18.96
CA LEU A 175 -1.55 -11.26 17.92
C LEU A 175 -2.64 -10.23 18.19
N VAL A 176 -2.38 -8.99 17.79
CA VAL A 176 -3.36 -7.91 17.89
C VAL A 176 -4.45 -8.10 16.86
N SER A 177 -5.71 -8.00 17.29
CA SER A 177 -6.83 -8.11 16.36
C SER A 177 -7.03 -6.84 15.54
N GLU A 178 -7.34 -7.01 14.25
CA GLU A 178 -7.64 -5.89 13.35
C GLU A 178 -8.79 -4.98 13.86
N PRO A 179 -9.89 -5.50 14.45
CA PRO A 179 -10.92 -4.64 15.05
C PRO A 179 -10.39 -3.72 16.16
N THR A 180 -9.41 -4.16 16.94
CA THR A 180 -8.79 -3.34 17.99
C THR A 180 -8.01 -2.18 17.38
N LEU A 181 -7.19 -2.46 16.36
CA LEU A 181 -6.44 -1.43 15.63
C LEU A 181 -7.38 -0.46 14.91
N LEU A 182 -8.42 -0.98 14.26
CA LEU A 182 -9.42 -0.15 13.57
C LEU A 182 -10.14 0.81 14.52
N ARG A 183 -10.47 0.37 15.73
CA ARG A 183 -11.09 1.23 16.74
C ARG A 183 -10.17 2.36 17.18
N ARG A 184 -8.88 2.09 17.39
CA ARG A 184 -7.88 3.12 17.71
C ARG A 184 -7.66 4.08 16.56
N PHE A 185 -7.48 3.55 15.36
CA PHE A 185 -7.36 4.33 14.13
C PHE A 185 -8.52 5.33 13.97
N ARG A 186 -9.74 4.84 14.09
CA ARG A 186 -10.94 5.70 13.98
C ARG A 186 -10.98 6.77 15.06
N ARG A 187 -10.61 6.43 16.29
CA ARG A 187 -10.53 7.39 17.38
C ARG A 187 -9.54 8.51 17.05
N TYR A 188 -8.33 8.21 16.60
CA TYR A 188 -7.34 9.22 16.24
C TYR A 188 -7.80 10.09 15.05
N CYS A 189 -8.42 9.50 14.05
CA CYS A 189 -9.02 10.26 12.96
C CYS A 189 -10.13 11.21 13.45
N GLN A 190 -10.95 10.78 14.42
CA GLN A 190 -11.99 11.62 15.01
C GLN A 190 -11.40 12.75 15.87
N ASP A 191 -10.41 12.44 16.73
CA ASP A 191 -9.73 13.42 17.57
C ASP A 191 -9.11 14.57 16.73
N LEU A 192 -8.62 14.22 15.52
CA LEU A 192 -8.01 15.17 14.57
C LEU A 192 -9.02 15.77 13.58
N SER A 193 -10.30 15.44 13.68
CA SER A 193 -11.33 15.89 12.74
C SER A 193 -10.97 15.64 11.27
N LEU A 194 -10.29 14.50 10.97
CA LEU A 194 -9.90 14.16 9.62
C LEU A 194 -11.13 13.84 8.76
N SER A 195 -11.08 14.27 7.50
CA SER A 195 -12.17 14.07 6.55
C SER A 195 -12.43 12.60 6.26
N GLU A 196 -13.65 12.26 5.85
CA GLU A 196 -14.09 10.90 5.55
C GLU A 196 -13.23 10.19 4.49
N GLY A 197 -13.34 8.88 4.44
CA GLY A 197 -12.70 8.05 3.44
C GLY A 197 -11.36 7.43 3.88
N LEU A 198 -10.94 7.64 5.14
CA LEU A 198 -9.76 7.01 5.71
C LEU A 198 -10.11 5.68 6.38
N ASP A 199 -9.27 4.68 6.18
CA ASP A 199 -9.30 3.37 6.84
C ASP A 199 -7.87 2.85 7.07
N LEU A 200 -7.71 1.71 7.74
CA LEU A 200 -6.39 1.10 7.97
C LEU A 200 -5.59 0.90 6.67
N HIS A 201 -6.28 0.61 5.57
CA HIS A 201 -5.62 0.45 4.27
C HIS A 201 -5.15 1.79 3.67
N SER A 202 -5.64 2.91 4.20
CA SER A 202 -5.18 4.25 3.77
C SER A 202 -3.71 4.48 4.08
N LEU A 203 -3.15 3.87 5.13
CA LEU A 203 -1.70 3.92 5.40
C LEU A 203 -0.89 3.36 4.23
N ARG A 204 -1.28 2.20 3.72
CA ARG A 204 -0.64 1.60 2.54
C ARG A 204 -0.90 2.39 1.26
N ARG A 205 -2.11 2.97 1.09
CA ARG A 205 -2.38 3.87 -0.03
C ARG A 205 -1.48 5.10 0.02
N SER A 206 -1.31 5.68 1.21
CA SER A 206 -0.43 6.82 1.42
C SER A 206 1.01 6.52 1.06
N TYR A 207 1.54 5.34 1.44
CA TYR A 207 2.86 4.89 1.00
C TYR A 207 2.98 4.95 -0.53
N ALA A 208 2.05 4.31 -1.25
CA ALA A 208 2.06 4.29 -2.71
C ALA A 208 1.98 5.70 -3.32
N THR A 209 1.02 6.49 -2.86
CA THR A 209 0.80 7.85 -3.35
C THR A 209 2.00 8.75 -3.09
N HIS A 210 2.52 8.72 -1.87
CA HIS A 210 3.64 9.59 -1.48
C HIS A 210 4.95 9.22 -2.18
N LEU A 211 5.21 7.94 -2.47
CA LEU A 211 6.39 7.53 -3.24
C LEU A 211 6.29 7.98 -4.70
N ILE A 212 5.12 7.83 -5.32
CA ILE A 212 4.88 8.31 -6.69
C ILE A 212 5.00 9.84 -6.73
N GLU A 213 4.42 10.57 -5.77
CA GLU A 213 4.54 12.02 -5.65
C GLU A 213 5.99 12.50 -5.38
N ALA A 214 6.79 11.65 -4.73
CA ALA A 214 8.23 11.88 -4.57
C ALA A 214 9.04 11.59 -5.85
N GLY A 215 8.39 11.14 -6.94
CA GLY A 215 9.03 10.87 -8.23
C GLY A 215 9.62 9.46 -8.36
N MET A 216 9.29 8.55 -7.46
CA MET A 216 9.71 7.15 -7.61
C MET A 216 8.98 6.46 -8.75
N ASP A 217 9.69 5.57 -9.44
CA ASP A 217 9.15 4.80 -10.54
C ASP A 217 7.90 4.01 -10.12
N PRO A 218 6.76 4.14 -10.83
CA PRO A 218 5.53 3.42 -10.49
C PRO A 218 5.69 1.90 -10.49
N LEU A 219 6.58 1.34 -11.33
CA LEU A 219 6.86 -0.09 -11.37
C LEU A 219 7.59 -0.53 -10.10
N PHE A 220 8.56 0.27 -9.63
CA PHE A 220 9.20 0.05 -8.33
C PHE A 220 8.15 0.02 -7.21
N VAL A 221 7.28 1.02 -7.14
CA VAL A 221 6.21 1.09 -6.12
C VAL A 221 5.26 -0.12 -6.22
N GLN A 222 4.94 -0.56 -7.43
CA GLN A 222 4.13 -1.76 -7.67
C GLN A 222 4.81 -3.02 -7.10
N HIS A 223 6.10 -3.20 -7.34
CA HIS A 223 6.88 -4.33 -6.80
C HIS A 223 6.92 -4.29 -5.27
N GLN A 224 7.20 -3.13 -4.67
CA GLN A 224 7.17 -2.95 -3.21
C GLN A 224 5.83 -3.39 -2.60
N LEU A 225 4.74 -3.04 -3.24
CA LEU A 225 3.39 -3.41 -2.80
C LEU A 225 3.02 -4.87 -3.10
N GLY A 226 3.74 -5.55 -4.00
CA GLY A 226 3.40 -6.89 -4.44
C GLY A 226 2.07 -6.94 -5.20
N HIS A 227 1.84 -5.97 -6.07
CA HIS A 227 0.69 -5.96 -6.96
C HIS A 227 1.02 -6.71 -8.25
N GLU A 228 0.24 -7.74 -8.55
CA GLU A 228 0.41 -8.57 -9.75
C GLU A 228 -0.02 -7.84 -11.02
N TYR A 229 -0.95 -6.88 -10.90
CA TYR A 229 -1.54 -6.18 -12.02
C TYR A 229 -1.33 -4.67 -11.88
N ALA A 230 -0.86 -4.04 -12.95
CA ALA A 230 -0.67 -2.58 -13.03
C ALA A 230 -1.96 -1.79 -12.74
N SER A 231 -3.13 -2.37 -13.08
CA SER A 231 -4.45 -1.78 -12.78
C SER A 231 -4.68 -1.54 -11.29
N THR A 232 -4.08 -2.34 -10.42
CA THR A 232 -4.21 -2.16 -8.95
C THR A 232 -3.36 -0.98 -8.47
N THR A 233 -2.23 -0.71 -9.10
CA THR A 233 -1.40 0.47 -8.80
C THR A 233 -2.01 1.74 -9.42
N ALA A 234 -2.65 1.65 -10.56
CA ALA A 234 -3.38 2.75 -11.18
C ALA A 234 -4.52 3.30 -10.29
N LEU A 235 -5.10 2.47 -9.41
CA LEU A 235 -6.08 2.91 -8.41
C LEU A 235 -5.45 3.84 -7.33
N TYR A 236 -4.15 3.77 -7.13
CA TYR A 236 -3.43 4.66 -6.21
C TYR A 236 -2.94 5.95 -6.87
N THR A 237 -3.04 6.07 -8.19
CA THR A 237 -2.74 7.29 -8.94
C THR A 237 -3.86 8.33 -8.88
N CYS A 238 -4.68 8.35 -7.82
CA CYS A 238 -5.37 9.55 -7.39
C CYS A 238 -4.34 10.56 -6.84
N VAL A 239 -3.38 10.86 -7.68
CA VAL A 239 -2.33 11.85 -7.49
C VAL A 239 -3.02 13.20 -7.33
N SER A 240 -2.60 13.99 -6.35
CA SER A 240 -3.16 15.30 -6.11
C SER A 240 -3.16 16.16 -7.38
N SER A 241 -4.14 17.06 -7.53
CA SER A 241 -4.18 18.02 -8.65
C SER A 241 -2.88 18.80 -8.77
N ASP A 242 -2.25 19.10 -7.63
CA ASP A 242 -1.00 19.84 -7.55
C ASP A 242 0.19 19.04 -8.12
N PHE A 243 0.25 17.74 -7.88
CA PHE A 243 1.27 16.89 -8.50
C PHE A 243 1.08 16.79 -10.02
N ARG A 244 -0.14 16.62 -10.50
CA ARG A 244 -0.42 16.61 -11.95
C ARG A 244 0.03 17.90 -12.59
N THR A 245 -0.31 19.04 -11.99
CA THR A 245 0.08 20.37 -12.48
C THR A 245 1.60 20.56 -12.43
N SER A 246 2.27 20.16 -11.34
CA SER A 246 3.73 20.28 -11.21
C SER A 246 4.48 19.34 -12.16
N THR A 247 3.95 18.14 -12.41
CA THR A 247 4.52 17.19 -13.36
C THR A 247 4.37 17.70 -14.79
N LEU A 248 3.20 18.24 -15.15
CA LEU A 248 2.98 18.87 -16.45
C LEU A 248 3.92 20.06 -16.65
N ARG A 249 4.05 20.95 -15.66
CA ARG A 249 4.99 22.07 -15.73
C ARG A 249 6.43 21.62 -15.94
N ARG A 250 6.90 20.66 -15.15
CA ARG A 250 8.27 20.11 -15.33
C ARG A 250 8.49 19.53 -16.72
N ALA A 251 7.51 18.79 -17.27
CA ALA A 251 7.59 18.25 -18.61
C ALA A 251 7.62 19.34 -19.68
N LEU A 252 6.81 20.39 -19.52
CA LEU A 252 6.80 21.55 -20.42
C LEU A 252 8.11 22.34 -20.35
N ASP A 253 8.62 22.59 -19.16
CA ASP A 253 9.89 23.30 -18.95
C ASP A 253 11.07 22.51 -19.55
N SER A 254 11.08 21.18 -19.40
CA SER A 254 12.08 20.32 -20.03
C SER A 254 12.00 20.38 -21.56
N ALA A 255 10.80 20.25 -22.13
CA ALA A 255 10.59 20.31 -23.58
C ALA A 255 10.95 21.67 -24.17
N LEU A 256 10.63 22.77 -23.46
CA LEU A 256 10.99 24.14 -23.86
C LEU A 256 12.52 24.35 -23.83
N ASN A 257 13.19 23.89 -22.78
CA ASN A 257 14.65 23.98 -22.67
C ASN A 257 15.36 23.15 -23.75
N GLU A 258 14.86 21.95 -24.07
CA GLU A 258 15.38 21.13 -25.17
C GLU A 258 15.15 21.81 -26.53
N ALA A 259 14.01 22.47 -26.74
CA ALA A 259 13.72 23.17 -27.99
C ALA A 259 14.60 24.43 -28.15
N LEU A 260 14.85 25.16 -27.08
CA LEU A 260 15.75 26.34 -27.07
C LEU A 260 17.20 25.92 -27.33
N ASN A 261 17.66 24.81 -26.76
CA ASN A 261 19.03 24.31 -26.96
C ASN A 261 19.25 23.65 -28.32
N ARG A 262 18.21 23.31 -29.08
CA ARG A 262 18.30 22.81 -30.46
C ARG A 262 18.20 23.91 -31.53
N GLY A 263 17.89 25.12 -31.10
CA GLY A 263 17.77 26.29 -31.96
C GLY A 263 19.04 27.16 -32.08
N GLU A 264 20.13 26.76 -31.39
CA GLU A 264 21.49 27.25 -31.57
C GLU A 264 22.32 26.20 -32.38
#